data_f962ccba2e6b55c79547934e9051bea9
#
_entry.id   f962ccba2e6b55c79547934e9051bea9
#
_cell.length_a   1.000
_cell.length_b   1.000
_cell.length_c   1.000
_cell.angle_alpha   90.00
_cell.angle_beta   90.00
_cell.angle_gamma   90.00
#
_symmetry.space_group_name_H-M   'P 1'
#
loop_
_entity.id
_entity.type
_entity.pdbx_description
1 polymer ?
#
loop_
_entity_poly.entity_id
_entity_poly.type
_entity_poly.pdbx_seq_one_letter_code
_entity_poly.pdbx_strand_id
1 'polypeptide(L)'
;MFLVLNDRFHLAGEWVVGGFEAKGLAYFFVLMALGSLVQKQLKWVWPYLGFACAFHVLVGGWATIALLLALMGQAVFRSSDANEQREQVSLGTVLKQHAGFVLAGLLLAAVGALPPLLADIAANPATKLMASQIYVQARISHHLVFSAFSASRVAGFVVLLMIFGMVGSRLKRLDKSRQTDWRLLIAFAIGSLCISFCGLMLSGVSEQASVLADHSVGLLRFYWFRMADFAVPCAASLGLVAIMQLLWRRGMLGRAASTFSAVAIALAMAWIGIDRHSDPRPRADQAVLPSYEDNQERTAGTYRNWLRVCDWIKNNTPTDAKFITPDQQQTFKWYAHRSEVVNWKDVPQDAQAMVDWSQRVGWLIQPQRRAELGLMTYPDWRLRELAVTYGATHLLVPQRQVDLITDACDFKQVYPVDPATKATYVVFEFPVADVE
;
A
#
# COMPACT_ATOMS: atom_id res chain seq x y z
N MET A 1 -12.11 15.75 -4.06
CA MET A 1 -12.24 15.09 -5.37
C MET A 1 -11.14 14.07 -5.61
N PHE A 2 -9.85 14.42 -5.55
CA PHE A 2 -8.76 13.44 -5.68
C PHE A 2 -8.94 12.23 -4.77
N LEU A 3 -9.25 12.44 -3.48
CA LEU A 3 -9.49 11.35 -2.53
C LEU A 3 -10.64 10.43 -2.96
N VAL A 4 -11.74 11.00 -3.49
CA VAL A 4 -12.88 10.23 -3.98
C VAL A 4 -12.47 9.36 -5.17
N LEU A 5 -11.78 9.94 -6.16
CA LEU A 5 -11.35 9.21 -7.34
C LEU A 5 -10.30 8.14 -7.00
N ASN A 6 -9.35 8.46 -6.12
CA ASN A 6 -8.33 7.49 -5.69
C ASN A 6 -8.93 6.35 -4.85
N ASP A 7 -9.87 6.64 -3.95
CA ASP A 7 -10.49 5.63 -3.09
C ASP A 7 -11.41 4.66 -3.86
N ARG A 8 -12.17 5.16 -4.85
CA ARG A 8 -13.20 4.38 -5.54
C ARG A 8 -12.77 3.77 -6.87
N PHE A 9 -11.74 4.30 -7.51
CA PHE A 9 -11.36 3.94 -8.87
C PHE A 9 -9.89 3.52 -9.03
N HIS A 10 -9.21 3.12 -7.95
CA HIS A 10 -7.86 2.56 -8.04
C HIS A 10 -7.86 1.18 -8.70
N LEU A 11 -6.81 0.85 -9.45
CA LEU A 11 -6.62 -0.45 -10.10
C LEU A 11 -6.03 -1.48 -9.14
N ALA A 12 -4.88 -1.14 -8.56
CA ALA A 12 -4.08 -2.04 -7.73
C ALA A 12 -4.25 -1.81 -6.22
N GLY A 13 -5.20 -0.96 -5.80
CA GLY A 13 -5.47 -0.72 -4.40
C GLY A 13 -4.47 0.21 -3.70
N GLU A 14 -3.77 1.06 -4.46
CA GLU A 14 -2.88 2.04 -3.87
C GLU A 14 -3.67 3.19 -3.24
N TRP A 15 -3.46 3.39 -1.94
CA TRP A 15 -4.01 4.53 -1.22
C TRP A 15 -2.91 5.56 -0.93
N VAL A 16 -3.24 6.84 -1.05
CA VAL A 16 -2.31 7.97 -0.87
C VAL A 16 -2.50 8.64 0.48
N VAL A 17 -3.75 8.73 0.93
CA VAL A 17 -4.14 9.37 2.20
C VAL A 17 -4.98 8.37 3.00
N GLY A 18 -4.59 8.11 4.23
CA GLY A 18 -5.35 7.17 5.09
C GLY A 18 -4.54 6.58 6.25
N GLY A 19 -3.26 6.93 6.38
CA GLY A 19 -2.38 6.55 7.47
C GLY A 19 -1.07 7.31 7.40
N PHE A 20 -0.32 7.32 8.51
CA PHE A 20 1.01 7.90 8.54
C PHE A 20 2.03 6.84 8.09
N GLU A 21 2.35 6.84 6.80
CA GLU A 21 3.35 5.96 6.20
C GLU A 21 4.36 6.78 5.39
N ALA A 22 5.57 6.24 5.23
CA ALA A 22 6.64 6.86 4.44
C ALA A 22 6.21 7.22 3.01
N LYS A 23 5.34 6.39 2.39
CA LYS A 23 4.81 6.67 1.05
C LYS A 23 3.96 7.94 0.99
N GLY A 24 3.24 8.29 2.07
CA GLY A 24 2.47 9.54 2.14
C GLY A 24 3.38 10.76 2.01
N LEU A 25 4.52 10.76 2.72
CA LEU A 25 5.55 11.80 2.59
C LEU A 25 6.17 11.80 1.19
N ALA A 26 6.42 10.63 0.60
CA ALA A 26 6.93 10.55 -0.76
C ALA A 26 5.96 11.18 -1.77
N TYR A 27 4.64 10.91 -1.67
CA TYR A 27 3.64 11.55 -2.53
C TYR A 27 3.53 13.06 -2.31
N PHE A 28 3.73 13.55 -1.08
CA PHE A 28 3.82 14.99 -0.84
C PHE A 28 4.94 15.61 -1.68
N PHE A 29 6.14 15.01 -1.68
CA PHE A 29 7.25 15.51 -2.49
C PHE A 29 7.03 15.34 -4.01
N VAL A 30 6.35 14.28 -4.45
CA VAL A 30 5.91 14.15 -5.85
C VAL A 30 4.98 15.31 -6.24
N LEU A 31 4.02 15.69 -5.39
CA LEU A 31 3.14 16.82 -5.63
C LEU A 31 3.92 18.15 -5.69
N MET A 32 4.93 18.34 -4.82
CA MET A 32 5.81 19.51 -4.86
C MET A 32 6.62 19.56 -6.16
N ALA A 33 7.10 18.40 -6.65
CA ALA A 33 7.80 18.29 -7.93
C ALA A 33 6.87 18.65 -9.11
N LEU A 34 5.65 18.12 -9.12
CA LEU A 34 4.63 18.44 -10.15
C LEU A 34 4.22 19.92 -10.10
N GLY A 35 4.04 20.49 -8.91
CA GLY A 35 3.77 21.91 -8.72
C GLY A 35 4.91 22.79 -9.28
N SER A 36 6.16 22.43 -9.00
CA SER A 36 7.34 23.14 -9.54
C SER A 36 7.45 23.00 -11.05
N LEU A 37 7.09 21.82 -11.59
CA LEU A 37 7.06 21.57 -13.02
C LEU A 37 6.05 22.49 -13.74
N VAL A 38 4.82 22.59 -13.22
CA VAL A 38 3.76 23.45 -13.77
C VAL A 38 4.15 24.93 -13.68
N GLN A 39 4.82 25.33 -12.60
CA GLN A 39 5.33 26.70 -12.42
C GLN A 39 6.61 26.98 -13.20
N LYS A 40 7.11 26.03 -14.03
CA LYS A 40 8.37 26.13 -14.80
C LYS A 40 9.62 26.29 -13.94
N GLN A 41 9.56 25.91 -12.67
CA GLN A 41 10.68 25.95 -11.74
C GLN A 41 11.45 24.62 -11.77
N LEU A 42 11.96 24.24 -12.94
CA LEU A 42 12.56 22.91 -13.23
C LEU A 42 13.70 22.52 -12.28
N LYS A 43 14.43 23.51 -11.72
CA LYS A 43 15.52 23.27 -10.77
C LYS A 43 15.05 22.54 -9.52
N TRP A 44 13.87 22.83 -8.97
CA TRP A 44 13.35 22.23 -7.74
C TRP A 44 12.73 20.84 -7.94
N VAL A 45 12.38 20.49 -9.16
CA VAL A 45 11.79 19.18 -9.49
C VAL A 45 12.70 18.04 -9.03
N TRP A 46 14.01 18.16 -9.30
CA TRP A 46 14.98 17.10 -9.00
C TRP A 46 15.18 16.84 -7.51
N PRO A 47 15.43 17.86 -6.65
CA PRO A 47 15.49 17.64 -5.21
C PRO A 47 14.20 17.06 -4.62
N TYR A 48 13.02 17.52 -5.08
CA TYR A 48 11.76 16.96 -4.59
C TYR A 48 11.58 15.49 -4.96
N LEU A 49 11.95 15.08 -6.19
CA LEU A 49 11.95 13.67 -6.56
C LEU A 49 13.00 12.86 -5.78
N GLY A 50 14.15 13.47 -5.48
CA GLY A 50 15.14 12.88 -4.60
C GLY A 50 14.62 12.62 -3.19
N PHE A 51 13.92 13.59 -2.58
CA PHE A 51 13.24 13.41 -1.30
C PHE A 51 12.15 12.34 -1.39
N ALA A 52 11.36 12.32 -2.46
CA ALA A 52 10.36 11.27 -2.65
C ALA A 52 11.01 9.87 -2.67
N CYS A 53 12.16 9.71 -3.34
CA CYS A 53 12.94 8.46 -3.31
C CYS A 53 13.50 8.16 -1.92
N ALA A 54 13.99 9.16 -1.18
CA ALA A 54 14.54 8.98 0.16
C ALA A 54 13.50 8.42 1.13
N PHE A 55 12.25 8.90 1.06
CA PHE A 55 11.15 8.39 1.89
C PHE A 55 10.57 7.07 1.37
N HIS A 56 10.44 6.91 0.05
CA HIS A 56 9.90 5.69 -0.55
C HIS A 56 10.41 5.50 -1.98
N VAL A 57 11.39 4.63 -2.14
CA VAL A 57 12.14 4.41 -3.40
C VAL A 57 11.22 4.18 -4.60
N LEU A 58 10.20 3.33 -4.45
CA LEU A 58 9.32 2.98 -5.57
C LEU A 58 8.41 4.15 -5.98
N VAL A 59 7.92 4.96 -5.02
CA VAL A 59 7.10 6.14 -5.35
C VAL A 59 7.95 7.18 -6.08
N GLY A 60 9.11 7.54 -5.51
CA GLY A 60 10.01 8.51 -6.13
C GLY A 60 10.60 8.03 -7.45
N GLY A 61 11.00 6.76 -7.52
CA GLY A 61 11.54 6.15 -8.74
C GLY A 61 10.54 6.13 -9.89
N TRP A 62 9.31 5.63 -9.66
CA TRP A 62 8.28 5.64 -10.68
C TRP A 62 7.83 7.04 -11.07
N ALA A 63 7.76 7.99 -10.12
CA ALA A 63 7.48 9.39 -10.44
C ALA A 63 8.57 9.99 -11.33
N THR A 64 9.84 9.68 -11.06
CA THR A 64 10.96 10.13 -11.89
C THR A 64 10.87 9.56 -13.30
N ILE A 65 10.62 8.26 -13.46
CA ILE A 65 10.47 7.61 -14.77
C ILE A 65 9.26 8.19 -15.52
N ALA A 66 8.10 8.34 -14.85
CA ALA A 66 6.92 8.93 -15.48
C ALA A 66 7.16 10.37 -15.95
N LEU A 67 7.92 11.18 -15.18
CA LEU A 67 8.31 12.52 -15.58
C LEU A 67 9.25 12.52 -16.77
N LEU A 68 10.27 11.65 -16.78
CA LEU A 68 11.18 11.52 -17.91
C LEU A 68 10.44 11.13 -19.18
N LEU A 69 9.52 10.16 -19.12
CA LEU A 69 8.65 9.78 -20.24
C LEU A 69 7.77 10.96 -20.70
N ALA A 70 7.23 11.76 -19.77
CA ALA A 70 6.47 12.95 -20.11
C ALA A 70 7.29 14.01 -20.85
N LEU A 71 8.51 14.28 -20.39
CA LEU A 71 9.42 15.24 -21.04
C LEU A 71 9.90 14.75 -22.41
N MET A 72 10.22 13.46 -22.54
CA MET A 72 10.57 12.85 -23.85
C MET A 72 9.41 12.88 -24.82
N GLY A 73 8.19 12.51 -24.38
CA GLY A 73 7.00 12.55 -25.20
C GLY A 73 6.69 13.95 -25.71
N GLN A 74 6.86 14.99 -24.89
CA GLN A 74 6.68 16.37 -25.35
C GLN A 74 7.71 16.79 -26.42
N ALA A 75 8.95 16.36 -26.31
CA ALA A 75 9.97 16.66 -27.30
C ALA A 75 9.63 16.04 -28.68
N VAL A 76 9.10 14.81 -28.67
CA VAL A 76 8.73 14.08 -29.90
C VAL A 76 7.47 14.70 -30.55
N PHE A 77 6.40 14.98 -29.75
CA PHE A 77 5.15 15.51 -30.31
C PHE A 77 5.24 16.97 -30.76
N ARG A 78 6.15 17.78 -30.21
CA ARG A 78 6.40 19.16 -30.64
C ARG A 78 7.19 19.25 -31.95
N SER A 79 8.01 18.28 -32.27
CA SER A 79 8.77 18.28 -33.53
C SER A 79 7.86 18.15 -34.78
N SER A 80 6.60 17.72 -34.60
CA SER A 80 5.64 17.58 -35.69
C SER A 80 4.86 18.86 -36.03
N ASP A 81 4.87 19.87 -35.14
CA ASP A 81 4.18 21.15 -35.36
C ASP A 81 5.20 22.21 -35.83
N ALA A 82 5.46 22.29 -37.14
CA ALA A 82 6.48 23.14 -37.78
C ALA A 82 6.29 24.67 -37.60
N ASN A 83 5.20 25.14 -36.96
CA ASN A 83 4.87 26.56 -36.83
C ASN A 83 5.12 27.16 -35.42
N GLU A 84 5.57 26.37 -34.42
CA GLU A 84 5.94 26.93 -33.12
C GLU A 84 7.48 26.96 -32.99
N GLN A 85 8.12 28.04 -33.43
CA GLN A 85 9.54 28.40 -33.12
C GLN A 85 9.68 28.75 -31.63
N ARG A 86 9.29 27.89 -30.69
CA ARG A 86 9.68 28.01 -29.28
C ARG A 86 10.88 27.11 -29.01
N GLU A 87 11.91 27.70 -28.36
CA GLU A 87 13.14 27.03 -27.98
C GLU A 87 12.90 25.59 -27.55
N GLN A 88 13.44 24.65 -28.33
CA GLN A 88 13.44 23.23 -27.98
C GLN A 88 14.32 23.04 -26.74
N VAL A 89 13.71 23.03 -25.57
CA VAL A 89 14.40 22.65 -24.36
C VAL A 89 14.56 21.13 -24.39
N SER A 90 15.68 20.67 -24.96
CA SER A 90 15.99 19.23 -24.93
C SER A 90 16.21 18.79 -23.48
N LEU A 91 15.85 17.52 -23.18
CA LEU A 91 16.10 16.95 -21.86
C LEU A 91 17.57 17.12 -21.44
N GLY A 92 18.51 16.93 -22.37
CA GLY A 92 19.94 17.13 -22.12
C GLY A 92 20.30 18.56 -21.74
N THR A 93 19.64 19.56 -22.34
CA THR A 93 19.83 20.99 -21.99
C THR A 93 19.30 21.26 -20.58
N VAL A 94 18.11 20.74 -20.22
CA VAL A 94 17.53 20.87 -18.87
C VAL A 94 18.45 20.26 -17.82
N LEU A 95 18.94 19.04 -18.06
CA LEU A 95 19.84 18.36 -17.14
C LEU A 95 21.15 19.11 -16.95
N LYS A 96 21.76 19.61 -18.03
CA LYS A 96 23.00 20.39 -17.96
C LYS A 96 22.80 21.73 -17.24
N GLN A 97 21.71 22.45 -17.55
CA GLN A 97 21.41 23.75 -16.94
C GLN A 97 21.15 23.65 -15.43
N HIS A 98 20.62 22.50 -14.97
CA HIS A 98 20.27 22.29 -13.57
C HIS A 98 21.12 21.19 -12.91
N ALA A 99 22.33 20.92 -13.41
CA ALA A 99 23.19 19.82 -12.99
C ALA A 99 23.40 19.71 -11.48
N GLY A 100 23.61 20.86 -10.78
CA GLY A 100 23.74 20.86 -9.33
C GLY A 100 22.49 20.41 -8.58
N PHE A 101 21.31 20.78 -9.07
CA PHE A 101 20.02 20.34 -8.48
C PHE A 101 19.73 18.87 -8.82
N VAL A 102 20.10 18.41 -10.02
CA VAL A 102 20.03 16.99 -10.42
C VAL A 102 20.93 16.16 -9.51
N LEU A 103 22.17 16.59 -9.28
CA LEU A 103 23.09 15.91 -8.37
C LEU A 103 22.54 15.86 -6.95
N ALA A 104 22.00 16.97 -6.43
CA ALA A 104 21.36 16.99 -5.13
C ALA A 104 20.18 16.00 -5.05
N GLY A 105 19.34 15.94 -6.10
CA GLY A 105 18.26 14.95 -6.20
C GLY A 105 18.77 13.51 -6.20
N LEU A 106 19.83 13.21 -6.93
CA LEU A 106 20.46 11.88 -6.98
C LEU A 106 21.06 11.49 -5.61
N LEU A 107 21.74 12.40 -4.94
CA LEU A 107 22.29 12.15 -3.59
C LEU A 107 21.17 11.86 -2.57
N LEU A 108 20.09 12.63 -2.61
CA LEU A 108 18.92 12.37 -1.78
C LEU A 108 18.26 11.02 -2.10
N ALA A 109 18.12 10.70 -3.39
CA ALA A 109 17.56 9.40 -3.82
C ALA A 109 18.43 8.23 -3.35
N ALA A 110 19.75 8.38 -3.36
CA ALA A 110 20.68 7.37 -2.90
C ALA A 110 20.48 6.98 -1.43
N VAL A 111 20.07 7.92 -0.57
CA VAL A 111 19.77 7.64 0.86
C VAL A 111 18.70 6.55 1.00
N GLY A 112 17.66 6.60 0.18
CA GLY A 112 16.58 5.60 0.21
C GLY A 112 16.90 4.35 -0.62
N ALA A 113 17.64 4.49 -1.73
CA ALA A 113 17.85 3.42 -2.68
C ALA A 113 19.04 2.49 -2.36
N LEU A 114 20.12 3.01 -1.76
CA LEU A 114 21.33 2.22 -1.51
C LEU A 114 21.12 1.08 -0.51
N PRO A 115 20.46 1.25 0.66
CA PRO A 115 20.31 0.16 1.61
C PRO A 115 19.61 -1.08 1.02
N PRO A 116 18.42 -0.96 0.39
CA PRO A 116 17.76 -2.12 -0.21
C PRO A 116 18.52 -2.69 -1.41
N LEU A 117 19.23 -1.86 -2.19
CA LEU A 117 20.05 -2.32 -3.30
C LEU A 117 21.23 -3.17 -2.81
N LEU A 118 21.95 -2.72 -1.78
CA LEU A 118 23.07 -3.46 -1.19
C LEU A 118 22.59 -4.79 -0.57
N ALA A 119 21.48 -4.79 0.13
CA ALA A 119 20.86 -6.00 0.67
C ALA A 119 20.46 -6.99 -0.45
N ASP A 120 19.92 -6.47 -1.54
CA ASP A 120 19.54 -7.29 -2.70
C ASP A 120 20.78 -7.90 -3.37
N ILE A 121 21.84 -7.14 -3.59
CA ILE A 121 23.10 -7.64 -4.20
C ILE A 121 23.72 -8.76 -3.33
N ALA A 122 23.68 -8.62 -2.02
CA ALA A 122 24.27 -9.59 -1.08
C ALA A 122 23.49 -10.91 -0.97
N ALA A 123 22.23 -10.94 -1.34
CA ALA A 123 21.36 -12.10 -1.16
C ALA A 123 21.60 -13.19 -2.24
N ASN A 124 21.44 -14.46 -1.86
CA ASN A 124 21.54 -15.59 -2.77
C ASN A 124 20.46 -15.56 -3.85
N PRO A 125 20.78 -15.82 -5.13
CA PRO A 125 19.81 -15.76 -6.23
C PRO A 125 18.58 -16.68 -6.05
N ALA A 126 18.76 -17.89 -5.54
CA ALA A 126 17.64 -18.82 -5.31
C ALA A 126 16.71 -18.32 -4.20
N THR A 127 17.29 -17.78 -3.11
CA THR A 127 16.52 -17.15 -2.02
C THR A 127 15.76 -15.90 -2.51
N LYS A 128 16.37 -15.09 -3.39
CA LYS A 128 15.69 -13.93 -4.00
C LYS A 128 14.49 -14.34 -4.82
N LEU A 129 14.62 -15.38 -5.63
CA LEU A 129 13.51 -15.89 -6.45
C LEU A 129 12.37 -16.37 -5.55
N MET A 130 12.69 -17.21 -4.55
CA MET A 130 11.70 -17.70 -3.59
C MET A 130 11.01 -16.54 -2.85
N ALA A 131 11.76 -15.57 -2.33
CA ALA A 131 11.21 -14.39 -1.68
C ALA A 131 10.30 -13.58 -2.62
N SER A 132 10.69 -13.42 -3.89
CA SER A 132 9.87 -12.73 -4.89
C SER A 132 8.57 -13.47 -5.19
N GLN A 133 8.60 -14.81 -5.31
CA GLN A 133 7.41 -15.65 -5.49
C GLN A 133 6.48 -15.54 -4.28
N ILE A 134 7.00 -15.63 -3.05
CA ILE A 134 6.23 -15.45 -1.82
C ILE A 134 5.56 -14.07 -1.82
N TYR A 135 6.32 -13.02 -2.10
CA TYR A 135 5.82 -11.66 -2.06
C TYR A 135 4.76 -11.37 -3.11
N VAL A 136 5.07 -11.70 -4.37
CA VAL A 136 4.23 -11.36 -5.53
C VAL A 136 3.00 -12.27 -5.62
N GLN A 137 3.17 -13.58 -5.46
CA GLN A 137 2.10 -14.55 -5.74
C GLN A 137 1.26 -14.87 -4.50
N ALA A 138 1.90 -14.99 -3.31
CA ALA A 138 1.19 -15.40 -2.11
C ALA A 138 0.75 -14.20 -1.25
N ARG A 139 1.61 -13.20 -1.06
CA ARG A 139 1.35 -12.14 -0.07
C ARG A 139 0.51 -10.99 -0.60
N ILE A 140 0.83 -10.46 -1.77
CA ILE A 140 0.21 -9.25 -2.32
C ILE A 140 -0.12 -9.34 -3.81
N SER A 141 -0.47 -10.53 -4.28
CA SER A 141 -0.87 -10.75 -5.68
C SER A 141 -1.95 -9.77 -6.15
N HIS A 142 -2.91 -9.44 -5.29
CA HIS A 142 -4.00 -8.49 -5.53
C HIS A 142 -3.55 -7.01 -5.71
N HIS A 143 -2.26 -6.72 -5.61
CA HIS A 143 -1.64 -5.43 -5.93
C HIS A 143 -0.66 -5.49 -7.08
N LEU A 144 -0.17 -6.69 -7.44
CA LEU A 144 0.96 -6.87 -8.35
C LEU A 144 0.63 -7.69 -9.60
N VAL A 145 -0.28 -8.65 -9.49
CA VAL A 145 -0.62 -9.59 -10.56
C VAL A 145 -2.00 -9.23 -11.11
N PHE A 146 -2.09 -8.90 -12.40
CA PHE A 146 -3.32 -8.37 -12.98
C PHE A 146 -4.51 -9.33 -12.90
N SER A 147 -4.28 -10.65 -13.08
CA SER A 147 -5.33 -11.67 -12.96
C SER A 147 -5.93 -11.76 -11.54
N ALA A 148 -5.19 -11.32 -10.52
CA ALA A 148 -5.66 -11.27 -9.14
C ALA A 148 -6.45 -9.98 -8.81
N PHE A 149 -6.56 -9.03 -9.74
CA PHE A 149 -7.36 -7.82 -9.54
C PHE A 149 -8.85 -8.14 -9.65
N SER A 150 -9.66 -7.59 -8.75
CA SER A 150 -11.10 -7.78 -8.84
C SER A 150 -11.67 -7.08 -10.08
N ALA A 151 -12.65 -7.72 -10.73
CA ALA A 151 -13.31 -7.15 -11.92
C ALA A 151 -13.91 -5.76 -11.65
N SER A 152 -14.39 -5.51 -10.43
CA SER A 152 -14.92 -4.21 -10.03
C SER A 152 -13.85 -3.12 -10.01
N ARG A 153 -12.62 -3.42 -9.56
CA ARG A 153 -11.50 -2.46 -9.61
C ARG A 153 -11.08 -2.15 -11.05
N VAL A 154 -10.98 -3.19 -11.88
CA VAL A 154 -10.66 -3.02 -13.31
C VAL A 154 -11.71 -2.15 -13.98
N ALA A 155 -13.01 -2.44 -13.80
CA ALA A 155 -14.10 -1.66 -14.35
C ALA A 155 -14.09 -0.21 -13.84
N GLY A 156 -13.87 -0.01 -12.53
CA GLY A 156 -13.73 1.31 -11.93
C GLY A 156 -12.57 2.11 -12.54
N PHE A 157 -11.42 1.48 -12.72
CA PHE A 157 -10.25 2.14 -13.34
C PHE A 157 -10.50 2.50 -14.81
N VAL A 158 -11.23 1.66 -15.57
CA VAL A 158 -11.66 1.99 -16.94
C VAL A 158 -12.56 3.22 -16.94
N VAL A 159 -13.51 3.33 -16.00
CA VAL A 159 -14.33 4.54 -15.84
C VAL A 159 -13.46 5.76 -15.55
N LEU A 160 -12.46 5.64 -14.68
CA LEU A 160 -11.51 6.70 -14.39
C LEU A 160 -10.73 7.13 -15.66
N LEU A 161 -10.29 6.17 -16.49
CA LEU A 161 -9.63 6.47 -17.76
C LEU A 161 -10.55 7.22 -18.73
N MET A 162 -11.83 6.86 -18.79
CA MET A 162 -12.82 7.61 -19.59
C MET A 162 -12.99 9.04 -19.07
N ILE A 163 -13.09 9.23 -17.75
CA ILE A 163 -13.14 10.57 -17.13
C ILE A 163 -11.86 11.35 -17.47
N PHE A 164 -10.69 10.75 -17.33
CA PHE A 164 -9.40 11.37 -17.65
C PHE A 164 -9.32 11.79 -19.12
N GLY A 165 -9.71 10.92 -20.05
CA GLY A 165 -9.76 11.23 -21.49
C GLY A 165 -10.74 12.36 -21.82
N MET A 166 -11.93 12.35 -21.20
CA MET A 166 -12.92 13.41 -21.35
C MET A 166 -12.38 14.75 -20.83
N VAL A 167 -11.77 14.76 -19.65
CA VAL A 167 -11.15 15.94 -19.05
C VAL A 167 -10.08 16.51 -19.98
N GLY A 168 -9.16 15.68 -20.45
CA GLY A 168 -8.09 16.09 -21.38
C GLY A 168 -8.64 16.71 -22.68
N SER A 169 -9.66 16.08 -23.27
CA SER A 169 -10.29 16.59 -24.50
C SER A 169 -11.03 17.92 -24.29
N ARG A 170 -11.70 18.09 -23.13
CA ARG A 170 -12.41 19.34 -22.78
C ARG A 170 -11.43 20.47 -22.47
N LEU A 171 -10.37 20.22 -21.72
CA LEU A 171 -9.32 21.22 -21.45
C LEU A 171 -8.66 21.72 -22.73
N LYS A 172 -8.34 20.82 -23.67
CA LYS A 172 -7.80 21.19 -24.98
C LYS A 172 -8.70 22.16 -25.76
N ARG A 173 -10.04 22.02 -25.63
CA ARG A 173 -11.01 22.87 -26.30
C ARG A 173 -11.27 24.20 -25.57
N LEU A 174 -11.20 24.20 -24.25
CA LEU A 174 -11.65 25.33 -23.44
C LEU A 174 -10.54 26.33 -23.14
N ASP A 175 -9.29 25.87 -22.95
CA ASP A 175 -8.14 26.68 -22.55
C ASP A 175 -7.03 26.66 -23.60
N LYS A 176 -7.15 27.53 -24.59
CA LYS A 176 -6.15 27.70 -25.63
C LYS A 176 -4.87 28.41 -25.13
N SER A 177 -4.98 29.23 -24.07
CA SER A 177 -3.90 30.09 -23.60
C SER A 177 -2.95 29.41 -22.61
N ARG A 178 -3.41 28.36 -21.87
CA ARG A 178 -2.65 27.66 -20.84
C ARG A 178 -2.29 26.22 -21.20
N GLN A 179 -2.36 25.86 -22.47
CA GLN A 179 -2.16 24.46 -22.93
C GLN A 179 -0.87 23.81 -22.44
N THR A 180 0.16 24.59 -22.18
CA THR A 180 1.48 24.07 -21.80
C THR A 180 1.47 23.42 -20.41
N ASP A 181 0.77 24.00 -19.43
CA ASP A 181 0.81 23.54 -18.04
C ASP A 181 0.02 22.23 -17.86
N TRP A 182 -1.15 22.11 -18.51
CA TRP A 182 -1.98 20.92 -18.48
C TRP A 182 -1.38 19.76 -19.29
N ARG A 183 -0.65 20.07 -20.37
CA ARG A 183 0.03 19.06 -21.19
C ARG A 183 1.06 18.28 -20.38
N LEU A 184 1.78 18.93 -19.47
CA LEU A 184 2.79 18.25 -18.64
C LEU A 184 2.17 17.28 -17.63
N LEU A 185 1.07 17.68 -16.97
CA LEU A 185 0.34 16.82 -16.05
C LEU A 185 -0.30 15.63 -16.75
N ILE A 186 -0.93 15.88 -17.92
CA ILE A 186 -1.49 14.81 -18.74
C ILE A 186 -0.40 13.86 -19.23
N ALA A 187 0.75 14.40 -19.70
CA ALA A 187 1.88 13.59 -20.13
C ALA A 187 2.48 12.75 -19.00
N PHE A 188 2.55 13.30 -17.78
CA PHE A 188 2.98 12.56 -16.59
C PHE A 188 2.02 11.39 -16.28
N ALA A 189 0.70 11.62 -16.32
CA ALA A 189 -0.30 10.57 -16.14
C ALA A 189 -0.21 9.51 -17.25
N ILE A 190 0.02 9.90 -18.51
CA ILE A 190 0.25 8.97 -19.62
C ILE A 190 1.55 8.17 -19.39
N GLY A 191 2.64 8.82 -18.96
CA GLY A 191 3.89 8.14 -18.60
C GLY A 191 3.67 7.07 -17.52
N SER A 192 2.85 7.38 -16.50
CA SER A 192 2.48 6.40 -15.48
C SER A 192 1.63 5.23 -16.01
N LEU A 193 0.77 5.49 -17.00
CA LEU A 193 0.00 4.44 -17.70
C LEU A 193 0.92 3.55 -18.56
N CYS A 194 1.94 4.12 -19.22
CA CYS A 194 2.94 3.33 -19.94
C CYS A 194 3.69 2.38 -19.00
N ILE A 195 4.07 2.85 -17.80
CA ILE A 195 4.67 2.01 -16.76
C ILE A 195 3.71 0.88 -16.38
N SER A 196 2.44 1.19 -16.12
CA SER A 196 1.43 0.19 -15.76
C SER A 196 1.16 -0.81 -16.89
N PHE A 197 1.24 -0.38 -18.15
CA PHE A 197 1.12 -1.27 -19.30
C PHE A 197 2.29 -2.26 -19.37
N CYS A 198 3.52 -1.84 -19.07
CA CYS A 198 4.66 -2.76 -18.92
C CYS A 198 4.40 -3.76 -17.77
N GLY A 199 3.83 -3.31 -16.65
CA GLY A 199 3.42 -4.18 -15.55
C GLY A 199 2.37 -5.22 -15.98
N LEU A 200 1.41 -4.84 -16.83
CA LEU A 200 0.42 -5.75 -17.39
C LEU A 200 1.08 -6.84 -18.26
N MET A 201 2.04 -6.47 -19.11
CA MET A 201 2.79 -7.43 -19.92
C MET A 201 3.59 -8.39 -19.04
N LEU A 202 4.30 -7.87 -18.03
CA LEU A 202 5.02 -8.70 -17.06
C LEU A 202 4.10 -9.66 -16.31
N SER A 203 2.91 -9.20 -15.91
CA SER A 203 1.91 -10.05 -15.26
C SER A 203 1.51 -11.23 -16.17
N GLY A 204 1.20 -10.97 -17.44
CA GLY A 204 0.87 -12.04 -18.37
C GLY A 204 2.00 -13.06 -18.60
N VAL A 205 3.26 -12.61 -18.59
CA VAL A 205 4.43 -13.49 -18.69
C VAL A 205 4.65 -14.29 -17.41
N SER A 206 4.40 -13.71 -16.24
CA SER A 206 4.61 -14.35 -14.93
C SER A 206 3.70 -15.58 -14.70
N GLU A 207 2.62 -15.69 -15.46
CA GLU A 207 1.66 -16.79 -15.38
C GLU A 207 2.00 -17.96 -16.33
N GLN A 208 3.03 -17.82 -17.15
CA GLN A 208 3.48 -18.86 -18.08
C GLN A 208 4.51 -19.77 -17.41
N ALA A 209 4.52 -21.05 -17.78
CA ALA A 209 5.55 -22.00 -17.34
C ALA A 209 6.84 -21.80 -18.15
N SER A 210 7.65 -20.79 -17.79
CA SER A 210 8.88 -20.47 -18.52
C SER A 210 9.92 -19.80 -17.61
N VAL A 211 11.19 -19.85 -18.00
CA VAL A 211 12.28 -19.14 -17.30
C VAL A 211 12.01 -17.60 -17.26
N LEU A 212 11.32 -17.07 -18.27
CA LEU A 212 10.91 -15.67 -18.31
C LEU A 212 9.89 -15.33 -17.21
N ALA A 213 9.10 -16.31 -16.76
CA ALA A 213 8.16 -16.12 -15.66
C ALA A 213 8.88 -15.76 -14.36
N ASP A 214 9.96 -16.44 -14.02
CA ASP A 214 10.74 -16.15 -12.80
C ASP A 214 11.32 -14.74 -12.81
N HIS A 215 11.86 -14.30 -13.96
CA HIS A 215 12.33 -12.93 -14.12
C HIS A 215 11.19 -11.92 -14.00
N SER A 216 10.03 -12.21 -14.58
CA SER A 216 8.85 -11.35 -14.51
C SER A 216 8.32 -11.22 -13.07
N VAL A 217 8.27 -12.32 -12.30
CA VAL A 217 7.93 -12.30 -10.88
C VAL A 217 8.90 -11.41 -10.10
N GLY A 218 10.21 -11.53 -10.36
CA GLY A 218 11.23 -10.68 -9.75
C GLY A 218 11.02 -9.18 -10.05
N LEU A 219 10.54 -8.83 -11.25
CA LEU A 219 10.26 -7.46 -11.65
C LEU A 219 8.90 -6.96 -11.10
N LEU A 220 7.88 -7.79 -11.02
CA LEU A 220 6.56 -7.40 -10.53
C LEU A 220 6.58 -6.87 -9.08
N ARG A 221 7.54 -7.29 -8.26
CA ARG A 221 7.71 -6.78 -6.88
C ARG A 221 7.86 -5.26 -6.80
N PHE A 222 8.17 -4.57 -7.91
CA PHE A 222 8.35 -3.12 -7.95
C PHE A 222 7.06 -2.32 -8.13
N TYR A 223 5.86 -2.92 -7.99
CA TYR A 223 4.57 -2.21 -7.96
C TYR A 223 4.30 -1.33 -9.19
N TRP A 224 4.34 -1.89 -10.36
CA TRP A 224 4.20 -1.21 -11.65
C TRP A 224 2.90 -0.40 -11.81
N PHE A 225 1.84 -0.77 -11.11
CA PHE A 225 0.53 -0.12 -11.20
C PHE A 225 0.37 1.08 -10.25
N ARG A 226 1.24 1.19 -9.23
CA ARG A 226 1.14 2.16 -8.14
C ARG A 226 1.07 3.61 -8.62
N MET A 227 1.92 4.00 -9.58
CA MET A 227 1.99 5.38 -10.03
C MET A 227 0.75 5.79 -10.83
N ALA A 228 0.10 4.88 -11.56
CA ALA A 228 -1.14 5.17 -12.28
C ALA A 228 -2.31 5.41 -11.31
N ASP A 229 -2.38 4.64 -10.19
CA ASP A 229 -3.39 4.83 -9.14
C ASP A 229 -3.29 6.20 -8.45
N PHE A 230 -2.14 6.87 -8.56
CA PHE A 230 -1.94 8.24 -8.09
C PHE A 230 -2.12 9.28 -9.21
N ALA A 231 -1.38 9.11 -10.32
CA ALA A 231 -1.23 10.14 -11.33
C ALA A 231 -2.52 10.40 -12.12
N VAL A 232 -3.27 9.33 -12.46
CA VAL A 232 -4.50 9.45 -13.25
C VAL A 232 -5.61 10.17 -12.47
N PRO A 233 -5.97 9.77 -11.22
CA PRO A 233 -6.96 10.51 -10.45
C PRO A 233 -6.49 11.93 -10.08
N CYS A 234 -5.18 12.16 -9.90
CA CYS A 234 -4.63 13.49 -9.65
C CYS A 234 -4.84 14.40 -10.86
N ALA A 235 -4.44 13.97 -12.06
CA ALA A 235 -4.62 14.73 -13.29
C ALA A 235 -6.10 14.93 -13.64
N ALA A 236 -6.95 13.92 -13.48
CA ALA A 236 -8.40 14.04 -13.67
C ALA A 236 -9.01 15.06 -12.70
N SER A 237 -8.62 15.02 -11.42
CA SER A 237 -9.14 15.94 -10.40
C SER A 237 -8.76 17.39 -10.67
N LEU A 238 -7.48 17.64 -10.94
CA LEU A 238 -7.00 18.98 -11.25
C LEU A 238 -7.63 19.52 -12.53
N GLY A 239 -7.77 18.66 -13.54
CA GLY A 239 -8.41 19.01 -14.79
C GLY A 239 -9.90 19.34 -14.63
N LEU A 240 -10.64 18.58 -13.81
CA LEU A 240 -12.04 18.88 -13.50
C LEU A 240 -12.19 20.24 -12.79
N VAL A 241 -11.30 20.53 -11.81
CA VAL A 241 -11.30 21.86 -11.15
C VAL A 241 -11.05 22.97 -12.16
N ALA A 242 -10.11 22.81 -13.08
CA ALA A 242 -9.86 23.77 -14.14
C ALA A 242 -11.07 23.96 -15.06
N ILE A 243 -11.73 22.88 -15.47
CA ILE A 243 -12.98 22.96 -16.26
C ILE A 243 -14.05 23.73 -15.49
N MET A 244 -14.25 23.46 -14.21
CA MET A 244 -15.19 24.18 -13.36
C MET A 244 -14.87 25.68 -13.31
N GLN A 245 -13.61 26.06 -13.15
CA GLN A 245 -13.16 27.48 -13.16
C GLN A 245 -13.44 28.14 -14.53
N LEU A 246 -13.19 27.44 -15.62
CA LEU A 246 -13.45 27.94 -16.97
C LEU A 246 -14.94 28.10 -17.24
N LEU A 247 -15.76 27.14 -16.81
CA LEU A 247 -17.23 27.20 -16.93
C LEU A 247 -17.81 28.33 -16.09
N TRP A 248 -17.29 28.53 -14.86
CA TRP A 248 -17.73 29.63 -13.98
C TRP A 248 -17.62 30.99 -14.64
N ARG A 249 -16.62 31.20 -15.49
CA ARG A 249 -16.40 32.44 -16.24
C ARG A 249 -17.33 32.59 -17.47
N ARG A 250 -18.10 31.55 -17.87
CA ARG A 250 -18.95 31.52 -19.08
C ARG A 250 -20.41 31.95 -18.85
N GLY A 251 -20.70 32.65 -17.77
CA GLY A 251 -22.03 33.17 -17.47
C GLY A 251 -22.85 32.29 -16.53
N MET A 252 -24.16 32.53 -16.46
CA MET A 252 -25.03 31.94 -15.42
C MET A 252 -25.12 30.42 -15.48
N LEU A 253 -25.30 29.85 -16.68
CA LEU A 253 -25.35 28.38 -16.86
C LEU A 253 -24.04 27.71 -16.46
N GLY A 254 -22.89 28.31 -16.79
CA GLY A 254 -21.60 27.82 -16.42
C GLY A 254 -21.37 27.87 -14.89
N ARG A 255 -21.83 28.91 -14.22
CA ARG A 255 -21.83 29.05 -12.76
C ARG A 255 -22.70 27.97 -12.11
N ALA A 256 -23.92 27.78 -12.61
CA ALA A 256 -24.82 26.74 -12.10
C ALA A 256 -24.21 25.34 -12.23
N ALA A 257 -23.63 25.00 -13.39
CA ALA A 257 -22.98 23.73 -13.63
C ALA A 257 -21.76 23.52 -12.68
N SER A 258 -20.94 24.57 -12.48
CA SER A 258 -19.78 24.51 -11.56
C SER A 258 -20.22 24.36 -10.11
N THR A 259 -21.26 25.09 -9.68
CA THR A 259 -21.84 24.97 -8.32
C THR A 259 -22.40 23.57 -8.09
N PHE A 260 -23.20 23.05 -9.03
CA PHE A 260 -23.73 21.68 -8.94
C PHE A 260 -22.61 20.64 -8.80
N SER A 261 -21.56 20.76 -9.62
CA SER A 261 -20.40 19.85 -9.56
C SER A 261 -19.68 19.96 -8.22
N ALA A 262 -19.50 21.18 -7.69
CA ALA A 262 -18.87 21.40 -6.38
C ALA A 262 -19.69 20.78 -5.23
N VAL A 263 -21.01 20.95 -5.25
CA VAL A 263 -21.94 20.35 -4.28
C VAL A 263 -21.90 18.82 -4.37
N ALA A 264 -21.96 18.24 -5.57
CA ALA A 264 -21.89 16.79 -5.76
C ALA A 264 -20.57 16.20 -5.22
N ILE A 265 -19.44 16.90 -5.46
CA ILE A 265 -18.13 16.50 -4.92
C ILE A 265 -18.13 16.59 -3.38
N ALA A 266 -18.68 17.67 -2.80
CA ALA A 266 -18.77 17.84 -1.36
C ALA A 266 -19.63 16.75 -0.70
N LEU A 267 -20.77 16.41 -1.30
CA LEU A 267 -21.63 15.31 -0.83
C LEU A 267 -20.92 13.95 -0.92
N ALA A 268 -20.21 13.68 -2.01
CA ALA A 268 -19.42 12.45 -2.14
C ALA A 268 -18.29 12.36 -1.09
N MET A 269 -17.64 13.50 -0.78
CA MET A 269 -16.62 13.55 0.27
C MET A 269 -17.24 13.36 1.66
N ALA A 270 -18.39 13.96 1.94
CA ALA A 270 -19.12 13.78 3.19
C ALA A 270 -19.56 12.32 3.36
N TRP A 271 -20.07 11.71 2.30
CA TRP A 271 -20.45 10.28 2.31
C TRP A 271 -19.25 9.38 2.66
N ILE A 272 -18.10 9.56 2.00
CA ILE A 272 -16.88 8.81 2.29
C ILE A 272 -16.42 9.07 3.74
N GLY A 273 -16.55 10.31 4.23
CA GLY A 273 -16.23 10.67 5.61
C GLY A 273 -17.11 9.91 6.60
N ILE A 274 -18.42 9.88 6.38
CA ILE A 274 -19.38 9.15 7.21
C ILE A 274 -19.09 7.65 7.19
N ASP A 275 -18.94 7.07 6.00
CA ASP A 275 -18.61 5.65 5.79
C ASP A 275 -17.34 5.23 6.57
N ARG A 276 -16.29 6.08 6.50
CA ARG A 276 -15.03 5.82 7.22
C ARG A 276 -15.11 5.97 8.74
N HIS A 277 -16.05 6.75 9.25
CA HIS A 277 -16.23 7.01 10.68
C HIS A 277 -17.38 6.19 11.27
N SER A 278 -18.07 5.37 10.48
CA SER A 278 -19.13 4.47 10.96
C SER A 278 -18.60 3.41 11.93
N ASP A 279 -17.36 2.96 11.75
CA ASP A 279 -16.66 2.05 12.63
C ASP A 279 -15.55 2.79 13.40
N PRO A 280 -15.68 2.97 14.73
CA PRO A 280 -14.71 3.71 15.54
C PRO A 280 -13.37 2.97 15.74
N ARG A 281 -13.29 1.70 15.34
CA ARG A 281 -12.07 0.90 15.51
C ARG A 281 -10.97 1.35 14.53
N PRO A 282 -9.67 1.24 14.91
CA PRO A 282 -8.58 1.37 13.97
C PRO A 282 -8.70 0.38 12.81
N ARG A 283 -8.25 0.75 11.62
CA ARG A 283 -8.36 -0.09 10.42
C ARG A 283 -7.72 -1.48 10.55
N ALA A 284 -6.64 -1.58 11.33
CA ALA A 284 -6.00 -2.86 11.59
C ALA A 284 -6.92 -3.82 12.35
N ASP A 285 -7.72 -3.31 13.29
CA ASP A 285 -8.70 -4.09 14.05
C ASP A 285 -9.95 -4.41 13.21
N GLN A 286 -10.37 -3.49 12.32
CA GLN A 286 -11.47 -3.74 11.38
C GLN A 286 -11.19 -4.92 10.45
N ALA A 287 -9.92 -5.12 10.10
CA ALA A 287 -9.52 -6.18 9.16
C ALA A 287 -9.57 -7.60 9.76
N VAL A 288 -9.48 -7.73 11.08
CA VAL A 288 -9.29 -9.03 11.76
C VAL A 288 -10.37 -9.37 12.79
N LEU A 289 -11.06 -8.37 13.31
CA LEU A 289 -12.21 -8.55 14.20
C LEU A 289 -13.52 -8.62 13.40
N PRO A 290 -14.61 -9.19 13.95
CA PRO A 290 -15.91 -9.25 13.29
C PRO A 290 -16.36 -7.90 12.75
N SER A 291 -17.14 -7.92 11.65
CA SER A 291 -17.67 -6.69 11.06
C SER A 291 -18.51 -5.90 12.05
N TYR A 292 -18.27 -4.59 12.10
CA TYR A 292 -19.02 -3.68 12.95
C TYR A 292 -20.46 -3.46 12.43
N GLU A 293 -20.64 -3.51 11.12
CA GLU A 293 -21.94 -3.31 10.47
C GLU A 293 -22.90 -4.47 10.72
N ASP A 294 -22.37 -5.73 10.78
CA ASP A 294 -23.20 -6.91 10.97
C ASP A 294 -23.76 -7.01 12.39
N ASN A 295 -22.98 -6.60 13.40
CA ASN A 295 -23.40 -6.61 14.81
C ASN A 295 -22.50 -5.69 15.65
N GLN A 296 -22.91 -4.42 15.79
CA GLN A 296 -22.15 -3.39 16.48
C GLN A 296 -21.85 -3.72 17.94
N GLU A 297 -22.81 -4.24 18.69
CA GLU A 297 -22.62 -4.59 20.11
C GLU A 297 -21.62 -5.73 20.28
N ARG A 298 -21.77 -6.80 19.50
CA ARG A 298 -20.87 -7.95 19.55
C ARG A 298 -19.46 -7.54 19.16
N THR A 299 -19.33 -6.75 18.13
CA THR A 299 -18.04 -6.30 17.60
C THR A 299 -17.34 -5.36 18.56
N ALA A 300 -18.06 -4.39 19.14
CA ALA A 300 -17.54 -3.50 20.18
C ALA A 300 -17.13 -4.28 21.44
N GLY A 301 -17.91 -5.32 21.80
CA GLY A 301 -17.57 -6.23 22.89
C GLY A 301 -16.27 -6.99 22.63
N THR A 302 -16.13 -7.55 21.44
CA THR A 302 -14.91 -8.28 21.01
C THR A 302 -13.69 -7.35 21.01
N TYR A 303 -13.82 -6.15 20.51
CA TYR A 303 -12.74 -5.16 20.52
C TYR A 303 -12.32 -4.76 21.94
N ARG A 304 -13.28 -4.48 22.83
CA ARG A 304 -12.99 -4.19 24.24
C ARG A 304 -12.28 -5.35 24.93
N ASN A 305 -12.69 -6.59 24.65
CA ASN A 305 -12.07 -7.78 25.23
C ASN A 305 -10.65 -7.98 24.69
N TRP A 306 -10.40 -7.63 23.40
CA TRP A 306 -9.07 -7.60 22.83
C TRP A 306 -8.15 -6.61 23.56
N LEU A 307 -8.62 -5.38 23.78
CA LEU A 307 -7.88 -4.39 24.54
C LEU A 307 -7.59 -4.84 25.97
N ARG A 308 -8.58 -5.48 26.65
CA ARG A 308 -8.42 -5.98 28.02
C ARG A 308 -7.35 -7.07 28.13
N VAL A 309 -7.35 -8.06 27.24
CA VAL A 309 -6.33 -9.12 27.26
C VAL A 309 -4.95 -8.56 26.95
N CYS A 310 -4.83 -7.63 26.00
CA CYS A 310 -3.57 -6.97 25.70
C CYS A 310 -3.05 -6.13 26.88
N ASP A 311 -3.93 -5.40 27.56
CA ASP A 311 -3.57 -4.65 28.76
C ASP A 311 -3.16 -5.57 29.91
N TRP A 312 -3.88 -6.69 30.12
CA TRP A 312 -3.47 -7.69 31.10
C TRP A 312 -2.09 -8.26 30.79
N ILE A 313 -1.82 -8.63 29.54
CA ILE A 313 -0.51 -9.13 29.08
C ILE A 313 0.58 -8.10 29.36
N LYS A 314 0.34 -6.84 29.02
CA LYS A 314 1.28 -5.75 29.25
C LYS A 314 1.70 -5.62 30.71
N ASN A 315 0.75 -5.82 31.64
CA ASN A 315 0.96 -5.57 33.07
C ASN A 315 1.38 -6.83 33.85
N ASN A 316 1.15 -8.04 33.33
CA ASN A 316 1.32 -9.28 34.07
C ASN A 316 2.31 -10.28 33.45
N THR A 317 2.97 -9.94 32.36
CA THR A 317 4.00 -10.79 31.77
C THR A 317 5.35 -10.08 31.70
N PRO A 318 6.49 -10.80 31.64
CA PRO A 318 7.82 -10.21 31.45
C PRO A 318 7.91 -9.35 30.20
N THR A 319 8.75 -8.32 30.19
CA THR A 319 8.89 -7.41 29.04
C THR A 319 9.50 -8.09 27.82
N ASP A 320 10.28 -9.14 28.00
CA ASP A 320 10.89 -9.98 26.99
C ASP A 320 10.02 -11.17 26.57
N ALA A 321 8.84 -11.34 27.17
CA ALA A 321 7.90 -12.38 26.80
C ALA A 321 7.55 -12.32 25.29
N LYS A 322 7.60 -13.49 24.64
CA LYS A 322 7.28 -13.65 23.22
C LYS A 322 6.06 -14.54 23.07
N PHE A 323 5.13 -14.10 22.24
CA PHE A 323 3.82 -14.72 22.09
C PHE A 323 3.63 -15.38 20.72
N ILE A 324 3.01 -16.56 20.72
CA ILE A 324 2.26 -17.05 19.57
C ILE A 324 0.86 -16.45 19.68
N THR A 325 0.43 -15.69 18.66
CA THR A 325 -0.79 -14.88 18.73
C THR A 325 -1.82 -15.32 17.69
N PRO A 326 -3.12 -14.99 17.88
CA PRO A 326 -4.09 -15.08 16.81
C PRO A 326 -3.73 -14.08 15.67
N ASP A 327 -4.31 -14.31 14.48
CA ASP A 327 -4.09 -13.44 13.31
C ASP A 327 -4.74 -12.06 13.50
N GLN A 328 -4.11 -11.22 14.32
CA GLN A 328 -4.55 -9.87 14.67
C GLN A 328 -3.70 -8.76 14.02
N GLN A 329 -2.97 -9.10 12.97
CA GLN A 329 -2.05 -8.21 12.27
C GLN A 329 -1.06 -7.54 13.24
N GLN A 330 -1.01 -6.19 13.30
CA GLN A 330 -0.05 -5.46 14.15
C GLN A 330 -0.61 -5.09 15.52
N THR A 331 -1.89 -5.32 15.77
CA THR A 331 -2.58 -4.70 16.92
C THR A 331 -2.10 -5.27 18.26
N PHE A 332 -1.64 -6.52 18.28
CA PHE A 332 -1.05 -7.12 19.48
C PHE A 332 0.13 -6.31 20.01
N LYS A 333 1.12 -6.03 19.18
CA LYS A 333 2.34 -5.29 19.59
C LYS A 333 2.00 -3.87 20.07
N TRP A 334 1.02 -3.23 19.46
CA TRP A 334 0.62 -1.88 19.81
C TRP A 334 -0.04 -1.80 21.20
N TYR A 335 -0.84 -2.81 21.56
CA TYR A 335 -1.58 -2.78 22.82
C TYR A 335 -0.87 -3.53 23.94
N ALA A 336 -0.33 -4.72 23.66
CA ALA A 336 0.32 -5.56 24.65
C ALA A 336 1.76 -5.14 24.96
N HIS A 337 2.42 -4.38 24.07
CA HIS A 337 3.84 -4.02 24.16
C HIS A 337 4.74 -5.26 24.39
N ARG A 338 4.42 -6.37 23.74
CA ARG A 338 5.16 -7.63 23.76
C ARG A 338 5.51 -8.07 22.36
N SER A 339 6.53 -8.91 22.24
CA SER A 339 6.91 -9.51 20.97
C SER A 339 5.96 -10.61 20.57
N GLU A 340 5.73 -10.77 19.27
CA GLU A 340 5.04 -11.90 18.69
C GLU A 340 5.94 -12.64 17.70
N VAL A 341 5.75 -13.95 17.56
CA VAL A 341 6.59 -14.80 16.70
C VAL A 341 6.45 -14.40 15.23
N VAL A 342 5.23 -14.14 14.79
CA VAL A 342 4.93 -13.75 13.43
C VAL A 342 3.63 -12.96 13.34
N ASN A 343 3.60 -12.06 12.39
CA ASN A 343 2.45 -11.23 12.05
C ASN A 343 2.26 -11.20 10.55
N TRP A 344 1.02 -11.29 10.07
CA TRP A 344 0.75 -11.27 8.63
C TRP A 344 1.12 -9.94 7.96
N LYS A 345 1.03 -8.84 8.68
CA LYS A 345 1.26 -7.50 8.13
C LYS A 345 2.74 -7.11 8.09
N ASP A 346 3.54 -7.60 9.04
CA ASP A 346 4.96 -7.25 9.17
C ASP A 346 5.83 -8.12 8.27
N VAL A 347 5.79 -7.83 7.00
CA VAL A 347 6.55 -8.54 5.97
C VAL A 347 7.98 -7.99 5.92
N PRO A 348 9.01 -8.83 6.13
CA PRO A 348 10.39 -8.41 5.98
C PRO A 348 10.73 -7.94 4.56
N GLN A 349 11.76 -7.12 4.42
CA GLN A 349 12.17 -6.58 3.13
C GLN A 349 13.38 -7.31 2.53
N ASP A 350 14.17 -8.01 3.35
CA ASP A 350 15.26 -8.85 2.86
C ASP A 350 14.78 -10.26 2.47
N ALA A 351 15.50 -10.89 1.55
CA ALA A 351 15.07 -12.13 0.94
C ALA A 351 15.04 -13.32 1.92
N GLN A 352 16.05 -13.44 2.80
CA GLN A 352 16.10 -14.55 3.73
C GLN A 352 15.03 -14.43 4.81
N ALA A 353 14.90 -13.26 5.42
CA ALA A 353 13.86 -13.01 6.42
C ALA A 353 12.43 -13.17 5.84
N MET A 354 12.24 -12.88 4.54
CA MET A 354 10.97 -13.14 3.84
C MET A 354 10.64 -14.63 3.78
N VAL A 355 11.63 -15.48 3.47
CA VAL A 355 11.46 -16.92 3.44
C VAL A 355 11.16 -17.45 4.85
N ASP A 356 11.92 -17.01 5.84
CA ASP A 356 11.72 -17.39 7.25
C ASP A 356 10.34 -16.93 7.77
N TRP A 357 9.94 -15.71 7.42
CA TRP A 357 8.60 -15.20 7.72
C TRP A 357 7.50 -16.06 7.09
N SER A 358 7.66 -16.46 5.84
CA SER A 358 6.69 -17.29 5.13
C SER A 358 6.53 -18.67 5.78
N GLN A 359 7.61 -19.26 6.27
CA GLN A 359 7.57 -20.54 7.02
C GLN A 359 6.78 -20.38 8.32
N ARG A 360 7.07 -19.32 9.11
CA ARG A 360 6.32 -19.03 10.34
C ARG A 360 4.84 -18.80 10.08
N VAL A 361 4.52 -18.04 9.01
CA VAL A 361 3.13 -17.84 8.55
C VAL A 361 2.48 -19.18 8.21
N GLY A 362 3.19 -20.07 7.51
CA GLY A 362 2.69 -21.40 7.17
C GLY A 362 2.32 -22.22 8.41
N TRP A 363 3.13 -22.16 9.47
CA TRP A 363 2.89 -22.91 10.69
C TRP A 363 1.90 -22.26 11.67
N LEU A 364 1.89 -20.94 11.79
CA LEU A 364 1.18 -20.26 12.87
C LEU A 364 -0.06 -19.48 12.41
N ILE A 365 -0.09 -18.91 11.19
CA ILE A 365 -1.20 -18.11 10.68
C ILE A 365 -2.12 -18.89 9.76
N GLN A 366 -1.57 -19.65 8.80
CA GLN A 366 -2.38 -20.40 7.84
C GLN A 366 -3.34 -21.41 8.48
N PRO A 367 -2.97 -22.16 9.54
CA PRO A 367 -3.91 -23.05 10.21
C PRO A 367 -5.12 -22.30 10.80
N GLN A 368 -4.89 -21.11 11.36
CA GLN A 368 -5.96 -20.27 11.91
C GLN A 368 -6.97 -19.78 10.87
N ARG A 369 -6.51 -19.62 9.61
CA ARG A 369 -7.37 -19.17 8.50
C ARG A 369 -8.13 -20.30 7.81
N ARG A 370 -7.61 -21.53 7.88
CA ARG A 370 -8.17 -22.69 7.16
C ARG A 370 -9.02 -23.60 8.03
N ALA A 371 -8.80 -23.59 9.34
CA ALA A 371 -9.46 -24.47 10.27
C ALA A 371 -10.25 -23.67 11.32
N GLU A 372 -11.47 -24.10 11.61
CA GLU A 372 -12.29 -23.48 12.66
C GLU A 372 -11.62 -23.52 14.04
N LEU A 373 -10.84 -24.57 14.30
CA LEU A 373 -10.11 -24.78 15.57
C LEU A 373 -8.79 -24.03 15.65
N GLY A 374 -8.26 -23.56 14.53
CA GLY A 374 -7.01 -22.78 14.48
C GLY A 374 -5.81 -23.52 15.04
N LEU A 375 -5.01 -22.85 15.87
CA LEU A 375 -3.77 -23.45 16.46
C LEU A 375 -4.05 -24.60 17.40
N MET A 376 -5.22 -24.63 18.01
CA MET A 376 -5.60 -25.72 18.93
C MET A 376 -5.92 -27.03 18.22
N THR A 377 -5.84 -27.10 16.89
CA THR A 377 -5.83 -28.37 16.15
C THR A 377 -4.48 -29.10 16.26
N TYR A 378 -3.43 -28.40 16.70
CA TYR A 378 -2.14 -29.03 16.91
C TYR A 378 -2.13 -29.77 18.27
N PRO A 379 -1.51 -30.97 18.32
CA PRO A 379 -1.25 -31.62 19.60
C PRO A 379 -0.23 -30.82 20.42
N ASP A 380 -0.31 -30.93 21.76
CA ASP A 380 0.52 -30.16 22.69
C ASP A 380 2.02 -30.25 22.40
N TRP A 381 2.51 -31.44 22.04
CA TRP A 381 3.92 -31.63 21.68
C TRP A 381 4.33 -30.75 20.49
N ARG A 382 3.44 -30.55 19.52
CA ARG A 382 3.73 -29.71 18.34
C ARG A 382 3.76 -28.24 18.69
N LEU A 383 2.86 -27.78 19.56
CA LEU A 383 2.89 -26.41 20.05
C LEU A 383 4.13 -26.14 20.90
N ARG A 384 4.57 -27.09 21.72
CA ARG A 384 5.85 -27.01 22.46
C ARG A 384 7.05 -26.92 21.54
N GLU A 385 7.10 -27.77 20.52
CA GLU A 385 8.16 -27.74 19.49
C GLU A 385 8.24 -26.36 18.81
N LEU A 386 7.09 -25.82 18.41
CA LEU A 386 7.04 -24.47 17.81
C LEU A 386 7.43 -23.38 18.81
N ALA A 387 7.03 -23.51 20.07
CA ALA A 387 7.44 -22.57 21.12
C ALA A 387 8.97 -22.56 21.31
N VAL A 388 9.59 -23.73 21.42
CA VAL A 388 11.05 -23.87 21.54
C VAL A 388 11.74 -23.33 20.28
N THR A 389 11.28 -23.73 19.09
CA THR A 389 11.87 -23.32 17.81
C THR A 389 11.91 -21.80 17.65
N TYR A 390 10.85 -21.11 18.08
CA TYR A 390 10.72 -19.67 17.91
C TYR A 390 10.98 -18.85 19.19
N GLY A 391 11.30 -19.53 20.30
CA GLY A 391 11.53 -18.90 21.60
C GLY A 391 10.27 -18.24 22.15
N ALA A 392 9.09 -18.83 21.90
CA ALA A 392 7.84 -18.33 22.44
C ALA A 392 7.64 -18.81 23.90
N THR A 393 7.21 -17.91 24.76
CA THR A 393 6.93 -18.18 26.18
C THR A 393 5.45 -18.34 26.46
N HIS A 394 4.59 -17.78 25.60
CA HIS A 394 3.15 -17.74 25.80
C HIS A 394 2.38 -18.02 24.50
N LEU A 395 1.18 -18.57 24.65
CA LEU A 395 0.21 -18.78 23.60
C LEU A 395 -1.05 -17.98 23.91
N LEU A 396 -1.48 -17.11 22.98
CA LEU A 396 -2.72 -16.36 23.04
C LEU A 396 -3.69 -16.89 21.97
N VAL A 397 -4.85 -17.36 22.36
CA VAL A 397 -5.88 -17.90 21.45
C VAL A 397 -7.27 -17.38 21.79
N PRO A 398 -8.20 -17.32 20.81
CA PRO A 398 -9.61 -17.08 21.09
C PRO A 398 -10.22 -18.21 21.94
N GLN A 399 -11.05 -17.89 22.93
CA GLN A 399 -11.75 -18.85 23.78
C GLN A 399 -12.48 -19.95 22.99
N ARG A 400 -13.13 -19.58 21.88
CA ARG A 400 -13.82 -20.53 21.01
C ARG A 400 -12.94 -21.69 20.50
N GLN A 401 -11.64 -21.49 20.39
CA GLN A 401 -10.71 -22.55 19.98
C GLN A 401 -10.43 -23.51 21.15
N VAL A 402 -10.46 -23.01 22.38
CA VAL A 402 -10.29 -23.82 23.60
C VAL A 402 -11.54 -24.65 23.88
N ASP A 403 -12.73 -24.06 23.74
CA ASP A 403 -14.01 -24.70 24.01
C ASP A 403 -14.31 -25.90 23.09
N LEU A 404 -13.67 -25.97 21.93
CA LEU A 404 -13.85 -27.03 20.94
C LEU A 404 -12.89 -28.23 21.12
N ILE A 405 -11.97 -28.17 22.09
CA ILE A 405 -11.01 -29.22 22.36
C ILE A 405 -11.60 -30.16 23.40
N THR A 406 -11.64 -31.46 23.07
CA THR A 406 -12.13 -32.50 23.96
C THR A 406 -11.07 -32.95 24.98
N ASP A 407 -9.79 -32.83 24.63
CA ASP A 407 -8.68 -33.21 25.48
C ASP A 407 -8.13 -31.97 26.18
N ALA A 408 -7.90 -32.07 27.47
CA ALA A 408 -7.36 -30.95 28.27
C ALA A 408 -5.99 -30.54 27.74
N CYS A 409 -5.87 -29.27 27.41
CA CYS A 409 -4.56 -28.68 27.10
C CYS A 409 -3.67 -28.70 28.34
N ASP A 410 -2.48 -29.29 28.21
CA ASP A 410 -1.52 -29.45 29.32
C ASP A 410 -0.71 -28.16 29.62
N PHE A 411 -1.14 -27.02 29.05
CA PHE A 411 -0.50 -25.74 29.30
C PHE A 411 -1.17 -25.00 30.45
N LYS A 412 -0.39 -24.30 31.25
CA LYS A 412 -0.89 -23.50 32.34
C LYS A 412 -1.65 -22.28 31.82
N GLN A 413 -2.97 -22.24 32.02
CA GLN A 413 -3.76 -21.04 31.75
C GLN A 413 -3.40 -19.95 32.76
N VAL A 414 -3.04 -18.76 32.26
CA VAL A 414 -2.70 -17.58 33.08
C VAL A 414 -3.73 -16.46 32.93
N TYR A 415 -4.50 -16.45 31.85
CA TYR A 415 -5.61 -15.53 31.66
C TYR A 415 -6.78 -16.24 30.95
N PRO A 416 -8.05 -16.01 31.39
CA PRO A 416 -8.42 -15.29 32.60
C PRO A 416 -7.86 -15.98 33.85
N VAL A 417 -7.60 -15.18 34.89
CA VAL A 417 -7.04 -15.69 36.17
C VAL A 417 -7.97 -16.71 36.84
N ASP A 418 -9.27 -16.45 36.76
CA ASP A 418 -10.30 -17.41 37.16
C ASP A 418 -10.83 -18.13 35.89
N PRO A 419 -10.54 -19.44 35.73
CA PRO A 419 -11.00 -20.21 34.58
C PRO A 419 -12.52 -20.24 34.39
N ALA A 420 -13.32 -20.02 35.45
CA ALA A 420 -14.79 -19.92 35.38
C ALA A 420 -15.26 -18.61 34.72
N THR A 421 -14.39 -17.61 34.59
CA THR A 421 -14.69 -16.34 33.92
C THR A 421 -14.74 -16.54 32.40
N LYS A 422 -15.92 -16.27 31.81
CA LYS A 422 -16.05 -16.26 30.34
C LYS A 422 -15.25 -15.11 29.74
N ALA A 423 -14.14 -15.44 29.11
CA ALA A 423 -13.31 -14.50 28.37
C ALA A 423 -13.40 -14.77 26.86
N THR A 424 -13.12 -13.75 26.05
CA THR A 424 -13.06 -13.92 24.57
C THR A 424 -11.72 -14.52 24.13
N TYR A 425 -10.69 -14.32 24.95
CA TYR A 425 -9.32 -14.76 24.70
C TYR A 425 -8.76 -15.47 25.92
N VAL A 426 -7.86 -16.43 25.68
CA VAL A 426 -7.17 -17.20 26.72
C VAL A 426 -5.67 -17.07 26.47
N VAL A 427 -4.91 -16.91 27.55
CA VAL A 427 -3.45 -16.93 27.54
C VAL A 427 -2.96 -18.16 28.29
N PHE A 428 -2.14 -18.93 27.63
CA PHE A 428 -1.41 -20.04 28.21
C PHE A 428 0.07 -19.69 28.33
N GLU A 429 0.72 -20.16 29.39
CA GLU A 429 2.17 -20.13 29.57
C GLU A 429 2.74 -21.49 29.15
N PHE A 430 3.74 -21.46 28.27
CA PHE A 430 4.48 -22.68 27.95
C PHE A 430 5.35 -23.08 29.14
N PRO A 431 5.47 -24.39 29.45
CA PRO A 431 6.41 -24.82 30.47
C PRO A 431 7.82 -24.40 30.05
N VAL A 432 8.57 -23.92 31.05
CA VAL A 432 10.00 -23.64 30.83
C VAL A 432 10.63 -24.96 30.39
N ALA A 433 11.25 -25.00 29.22
CA ALA A 433 12.00 -26.17 28.81
C ALA A 433 13.10 -26.36 29.83
N ASP A 434 13.05 -27.45 30.60
CA ASP A 434 14.21 -27.88 31.39
C ASP A 434 15.33 -28.08 30.37
N VAL A 435 16.31 -27.19 30.42
CA VAL A 435 17.52 -27.30 29.61
C VAL A 435 18.33 -28.45 30.24
N GLU A 436 18.07 -29.68 29.75
CA GLU A 436 19.00 -30.80 29.99
C GLU A 436 20.27 -30.66 29.13
#